data_57681658a3762b637fbe00b06f9ee65f
#
_entry.id   57681658a3762b637fbe00b06f9ee65f
#
_cell.length_a   1.000
_cell.length_b   1.000
_cell.length_c   1.000
_cell.angle_alpha   90.00
_cell.angle_beta   90.00
_cell.angle_gamma   90.00
#
_symmetry.space_group_name_H-M   'P 1'
#
loop_
_entity.id
_entity.type
_entity.pdbx_description
1 polymer ?
#
loop_
_entity_poly.entity_id
_entity_poly.type
_entity_poly.pdbx_seq_one_letter_code
_entity_poly.pdbx_strand_id
1 'polypeptide(L)'
;MKITLNAIKQFTDVDLSIEELVGKIGSQLGEVEHVEALGEKYRGVVVARVVSCEDHPNADRLHVCTVDDGGTTPDVTRNEDGHVQVVCGAPNVREGLMVAWLPPGSTVPESVGKEPFVLEARELRGVVSNGMLASQRELALGDNHEGILEIDQPAEPGQAFADVYLLDDYVIEIENKMFTHRPDCFGILGVAREIAGITGKQFVSPDWYQPSPGVIDASADLRLEITNELPELVPRFSAITMSDVSLRPSPVWLQVYLSQARPKVDQQRSRFDERFICW
;
A
#
# COMPACT_ATOMS: atom_id res chain seq x y z
N MET A 1 12.04 -5.58 -13.38
CA MET A 1 11.24 -4.39 -13.04
C MET A 1 9.86 -4.85 -12.59
N LYS A 2 9.31 -4.22 -11.52
CA LYS A 2 7.97 -4.57 -11.00
C LYS A 2 6.94 -3.54 -11.41
N ILE A 3 5.80 -4.02 -11.87
CA ILE A 3 4.62 -3.22 -12.20
C ILE A 3 3.40 -3.89 -11.58
N THR A 4 2.35 -3.13 -11.31
CA THR A 4 1.07 -3.68 -10.87
C THR A 4 0.02 -3.55 -11.95
N LEU A 5 -0.90 -4.53 -12.02
CA LEU A 5 -1.94 -4.53 -13.04
C LEU A 5 -2.89 -3.34 -12.87
N ASN A 6 -3.25 -2.98 -11.62
CA ASN A 6 -4.10 -1.83 -11.35
C ASN A 6 -3.44 -0.50 -11.77
N ALA A 7 -2.11 -0.37 -11.62
CA ALA A 7 -1.41 0.81 -12.12
C ALA A 7 -1.43 0.90 -13.65
N ILE A 8 -1.33 -0.22 -14.35
CA ILE A 8 -1.45 -0.27 -15.82
C ILE A 8 -2.86 0.11 -16.27
N LYS A 9 -3.88 -0.43 -15.58
CA LYS A 9 -5.29 -0.16 -15.89
C LYS A 9 -5.72 1.31 -15.78
N GLN A 10 -4.92 2.14 -15.11
CA GLN A 10 -5.14 3.59 -15.10
C GLN A 10 -4.90 4.25 -16.47
N PHE A 11 -4.14 3.61 -17.35
CA PHE A 11 -3.70 4.19 -18.63
C PHE A 11 -4.16 3.41 -19.85
N THR A 12 -4.66 2.19 -19.69
CA THR A 12 -5.18 1.37 -20.77
C THR A 12 -6.12 0.30 -20.25
N ASP A 13 -7.11 -0.07 -21.02
CA ASP A 13 -7.98 -1.20 -20.68
C ASP A 13 -7.23 -2.52 -20.83
N VAL A 14 -7.39 -3.38 -19.81
CA VAL A 14 -6.88 -4.75 -19.84
C VAL A 14 -8.02 -5.69 -19.48
N ASP A 15 -8.56 -6.36 -20.48
CA ASP A 15 -9.66 -7.33 -20.41
C ASP A 15 -9.21 -8.79 -20.53
N LEU A 16 -7.89 -9.01 -20.58
CA LEU A 16 -7.28 -10.33 -20.64
C LEU A 16 -7.16 -10.94 -19.24
N SER A 17 -7.15 -12.27 -19.17
CA SER A 17 -6.72 -12.97 -17.96
C SER A 17 -5.26 -12.68 -17.66
N ILE A 18 -4.83 -12.88 -16.41
CA ILE A 18 -3.43 -12.64 -16.04
C ILE A 18 -2.49 -13.54 -16.83
N GLU A 19 -2.87 -14.79 -17.08
CA GLU A 19 -2.09 -15.77 -17.84
C GLU A 19 -1.91 -15.33 -19.30
N GLU A 20 -2.99 -14.86 -19.93
CA GLU A 20 -2.94 -14.35 -21.31
C GLU A 20 -2.08 -13.09 -21.42
N LEU A 21 -2.23 -12.16 -20.45
CA LEU A 21 -1.44 -10.93 -20.41
C LEU A 21 0.05 -11.25 -20.25
N VAL A 22 0.40 -12.12 -19.31
CA VAL A 22 1.79 -12.56 -19.06
C VAL A 22 2.38 -13.22 -20.30
N GLY A 23 1.62 -14.09 -20.99
CA GLY A 23 2.04 -14.72 -22.23
C GLY A 23 2.34 -13.70 -23.34
N LYS A 24 1.50 -12.65 -23.47
CA LYS A 24 1.70 -11.57 -24.44
C LYS A 24 2.89 -10.68 -24.07
N ILE A 25 3.06 -10.30 -22.81
CA ILE A 25 4.24 -9.55 -22.34
C ILE A 25 5.51 -10.35 -22.62
N GLY A 26 5.54 -11.64 -22.25
CA GLY A 26 6.70 -12.50 -22.45
C GLY A 26 7.11 -12.64 -23.93
N SER A 27 6.14 -12.66 -24.84
CA SER A 27 6.41 -12.83 -26.27
C SER A 27 6.77 -11.53 -27.03
N GLN A 28 6.38 -10.35 -26.53
CA GLN A 28 6.45 -9.10 -27.28
C GLN A 28 7.22 -7.97 -26.59
N LEU A 29 7.38 -8.02 -25.26
CA LEU A 29 8.09 -6.99 -24.50
C LEU A 29 9.33 -7.54 -23.81
N GLY A 30 9.18 -8.50 -22.91
CA GLY A 30 10.29 -9.07 -22.15
C GLY A 30 9.84 -10.25 -21.29
N GLU A 31 10.78 -11.06 -20.87
CA GLU A 31 10.51 -12.23 -20.03
C GLU A 31 9.85 -11.82 -18.71
N VAL A 32 8.78 -12.50 -18.34
CA VAL A 32 8.13 -12.34 -17.04
C VAL A 32 8.76 -13.33 -16.08
N GLU A 33 9.51 -12.80 -15.11
CA GLU A 33 10.24 -13.61 -14.13
C GLU A 33 9.33 -14.10 -13.00
N HIS A 34 8.37 -13.27 -12.59
CA HIS A 34 7.50 -13.59 -11.47
C HIS A 34 6.15 -12.86 -11.57
N VAL A 35 5.10 -13.53 -11.09
CA VAL A 35 3.76 -12.94 -10.91
C VAL A 35 3.29 -13.25 -9.50
N GLU A 36 2.91 -12.24 -8.76
CA GLU A 36 2.39 -12.35 -7.39
C GLU A 36 0.97 -11.80 -7.32
N ALA A 37 0.02 -12.63 -6.89
CA ALA A 37 -1.34 -12.19 -6.56
C ALA A 37 -1.34 -11.59 -5.15
N LEU A 38 -1.39 -10.26 -5.04
CA LEU A 38 -1.33 -9.57 -3.74
C LEU A 38 -2.56 -9.82 -2.88
N GLY A 39 -3.74 -9.90 -3.49
CA GLY A 39 -5.02 -10.06 -2.77
C GLY A 39 -5.05 -11.28 -1.87
N GLU A 40 -4.37 -12.35 -2.25
CA GLU A 40 -4.28 -13.58 -1.44
C GLU A 40 -3.70 -13.34 -0.03
N LYS A 41 -2.74 -12.42 0.10
CA LYS A 41 -2.14 -12.06 1.38
C LYS A 41 -3.14 -11.43 2.36
N TYR A 42 -4.10 -10.69 1.82
CA TYR A 42 -5.04 -9.90 2.61
C TYR A 42 -6.41 -10.56 2.73
N ARG A 43 -6.53 -11.80 2.27
CA ARG A 43 -7.78 -12.56 2.37
C ARG A 43 -8.23 -12.68 3.83
N GLY A 44 -9.44 -12.21 4.10
CA GLY A 44 -10.02 -12.23 5.44
C GLY A 44 -9.61 -11.07 6.35
N VAL A 45 -8.75 -10.14 5.88
CA VAL A 45 -8.51 -8.89 6.61
C VAL A 45 -9.68 -7.94 6.36
N VAL A 46 -10.33 -7.49 7.44
CA VAL A 46 -11.58 -6.72 7.39
C VAL A 46 -11.36 -5.34 7.98
N VAL A 47 -11.99 -4.35 7.38
CA VAL A 47 -12.10 -3.01 7.99
C VAL A 47 -13.07 -3.08 9.16
N ALA A 48 -12.66 -2.58 10.31
CA ALA A 48 -13.53 -2.49 11.47
C ALA A 48 -13.44 -1.10 12.10
N ARG A 49 -14.52 -0.68 12.76
CA ARG A 49 -14.55 0.54 13.55
C ARG A 49 -14.41 0.19 15.03
N VAL A 50 -13.52 0.85 15.73
CA VAL A 50 -13.45 0.75 17.20
C VAL A 50 -14.64 1.51 17.79
N VAL A 51 -15.57 0.78 18.42
CA VAL A 51 -16.80 1.33 19.02
C VAL A 51 -16.55 1.77 20.46
N SER A 52 -15.76 0.98 21.19
CA SER A 52 -15.32 1.31 22.55
C SER A 52 -13.91 0.83 22.80
N CYS A 53 -13.24 1.48 23.74
CA CYS A 53 -11.88 1.14 24.13
C CYS A 53 -11.72 1.42 25.64
N GLU A 54 -11.58 0.37 26.45
CA GLU A 54 -11.48 0.45 27.91
C GLU A 54 -10.16 -0.18 28.37
N ASP A 55 -9.68 0.23 29.56
CA ASP A 55 -8.50 -0.38 30.15
C ASP A 55 -8.74 -1.84 30.51
N HIS A 56 -7.74 -2.67 30.24
CA HIS A 56 -7.87 -4.10 30.55
C HIS A 56 -7.82 -4.34 32.07
N PRO A 57 -8.77 -5.10 32.65
CA PRO A 57 -8.89 -5.24 34.10
C PRO A 57 -7.66 -5.85 34.81
N ASN A 58 -6.86 -6.62 34.08
CA ASN A 58 -5.72 -7.37 34.62
C ASN A 58 -4.37 -7.04 33.91
N ALA A 59 -4.28 -5.91 33.17
CA ALA A 59 -3.05 -5.57 32.45
C ALA A 59 -2.95 -4.08 32.10
N ASP A 60 -1.96 -3.40 32.68
CA ASP A 60 -1.76 -1.95 32.55
C ASP A 60 -1.46 -1.43 31.13
N ARG A 61 -1.11 -2.30 30.19
CA ARG A 61 -0.73 -1.93 28.81
C ARG A 61 -1.66 -2.52 27.77
N LEU A 62 -2.76 -3.10 28.18
CA LEU A 62 -3.74 -3.66 27.27
C LEU A 62 -5.05 -2.91 27.38
N HIS A 63 -5.77 -2.86 26.29
CA HIS A 63 -7.12 -2.33 26.23
C HIS A 63 -8.08 -3.42 25.74
N VAL A 64 -9.28 -3.41 26.26
CA VAL A 64 -10.39 -4.22 25.77
C VAL A 64 -11.19 -3.35 24.84
N CYS A 65 -11.15 -3.67 23.56
CA CYS A 65 -11.85 -2.93 22.52
C CYS A 65 -13.06 -3.70 22.04
N THR A 66 -14.11 -2.99 21.72
CA THR A 66 -15.26 -3.52 20.98
C THR A 66 -15.21 -2.96 19.57
N VAL A 67 -15.26 -3.82 18.56
CA VAL A 67 -15.17 -3.42 17.16
C VAL A 67 -16.43 -3.81 16.38
N ASP A 68 -16.84 -2.92 15.50
CA ASP A 68 -17.90 -3.13 14.52
C ASP A 68 -17.26 -3.51 13.18
N ASP A 69 -17.58 -4.69 12.69
CA ASP A 69 -17.18 -5.22 11.36
C ASP A 69 -18.34 -5.26 10.37
N GLY A 70 -19.42 -4.50 10.62
CA GLY A 70 -20.64 -4.53 9.83
C GLY A 70 -21.38 -5.88 9.84
N GLY A 71 -21.05 -6.77 10.80
CA GLY A 71 -21.63 -8.10 10.88
C GLY A 71 -21.23 -9.05 9.75
N THR A 72 -20.19 -8.74 9.00
CA THR A 72 -19.84 -9.49 7.78
C THR A 72 -19.01 -10.73 8.04
N THR A 73 -18.30 -10.81 9.17
CA THR A 73 -17.42 -11.94 9.48
C THR A 73 -18.24 -13.07 10.14
N PRO A 74 -18.32 -14.26 9.51
CA PRO A 74 -18.98 -15.40 10.10
C PRO A 74 -18.17 -16.01 11.25
N ASP A 75 -18.82 -16.86 12.05
CA ASP A 75 -18.20 -17.73 13.05
C ASP A 75 -17.35 -17.03 14.13
N VAL A 76 -17.64 -15.74 14.41
CA VAL A 76 -17.00 -14.98 15.47
C VAL A 76 -17.96 -14.71 16.62
N THR A 77 -17.45 -14.79 17.85
CA THR A 77 -18.25 -14.47 19.05
C THR A 77 -18.55 -12.98 19.11
N ARG A 78 -19.82 -12.61 19.23
CA ARG A 78 -20.31 -11.23 19.30
C ARG A 78 -20.99 -10.96 20.64
N ASN A 79 -20.93 -9.71 21.08
CA ASN A 79 -21.70 -9.22 22.22
C ASN A 79 -23.19 -9.01 21.86
N GLU A 80 -23.98 -8.53 22.79
CA GLU A 80 -25.43 -8.29 22.61
C GLU A 80 -25.72 -7.25 21.51
N ASP A 81 -24.81 -6.31 21.29
CA ASP A 81 -24.92 -5.27 20.25
C ASP A 81 -24.44 -5.75 18.87
N GLY A 82 -23.99 -6.99 18.76
CA GLY A 82 -23.48 -7.58 17.52
C GLY A 82 -22.02 -7.27 17.21
N HIS A 83 -21.32 -6.59 18.11
CA HIS A 83 -19.92 -6.23 17.95
C HIS A 83 -18.95 -7.31 18.48
N VAL A 84 -17.69 -7.22 18.07
CA VAL A 84 -16.65 -8.20 18.41
C VAL A 84 -15.70 -7.65 19.45
N GLN A 85 -15.39 -8.44 20.49
CA GLN A 85 -14.40 -8.09 21.50
C GLN A 85 -12.99 -8.46 21.05
N VAL A 86 -12.07 -7.50 21.11
CA VAL A 86 -10.65 -7.66 20.76
C VAL A 86 -9.78 -7.01 21.83
N VAL A 87 -8.74 -7.70 22.29
CA VAL A 87 -7.74 -7.12 23.18
C VAL A 87 -6.59 -6.54 22.38
N CYS A 88 -6.24 -5.28 22.62
CA CYS A 88 -5.22 -4.54 21.89
C CYS A 88 -4.19 -3.94 22.85
N GLY A 89 -2.90 -4.06 22.51
CA GLY A 89 -1.79 -3.46 23.25
C GLY A 89 -1.19 -2.20 22.58
N ALA A 90 -1.79 -1.73 21.51
CA ALA A 90 -1.28 -0.59 20.79
C ALA A 90 -1.59 0.73 21.51
N PRO A 91 -0.61 1.65 21.66
CA PRO A 91 -0.80 2.90 22.38
C PRO A 91 -1.71 3.91 21.68
N ASN A 92 -1.97 3.71 20.39
CA ASN A 92 -2.80 4.61 19.58
C ASN A 92 -4.25 4.13 19.44
N VAL A 93 -4.61 2.97 20.03
CA VAL A 93 -5.99 2.50 19.95
C VAL A 93 -6.93 3.42 20.73
N ARG A 94 -8.05 3.80 20.12
CA ARG A 94 -9.08 4.66 20.71
C ARG A 94 -10.41 4.50 20.00
N GLU A 95 -11.46 4.91 20.64
CA GLU A 95 -12.81 4.94 20.07
C GLU A 95 -12.86 5.78 18.78
N GLY A 96 -13.66 5.35 17.83
CA GLY A 96 -13.90 6.01 16.53
C GLY A 96 -12.91 5.68 15.44
N LEU A 97 -11.79 4.97 15.74
CA LEU A 97 -10.82 4.62 14.71
C LEU A 97 -11.38 3.60 13.71
N MET A 98 -11.03 3.80 12.44
CA MET A 98 -11.12 2.77 11.40
C MET A 98 -9.79 2.02 11.34
N VAL A 99 -9.83 0.71 11.48
CA VAL A 99 -8.65 -0.15 11.65
C VAL A 99 -8.73 -1.41 10.79
N ALA A 100 -7.58 -2.04 10.54
CA ALA A 100 -7.53 -3.36 9.94
C ALA A 100 -7.66 -4.41 11.04
N TRP A 101 -8.75 -5.17 11.02
CA TRP A 101 -8.97 -6.27 11.92
C TRP A 101 -8.74 -7.61 11.22
N LEU A 102 -7.98 -8.45 11.87
CA LEU A 102 -7.73 -9.84 11.47
C LEU A 102 -8.58 -10.75 12.35
N PRO A 103 -9.69 -11.30 11.86
CA PRO A 103 -10.52 -12.23 12.62
C PRO A 103 -9.81 -13.57 12.88
N PRO A 104 -10.30 -14.37 13.83
CA PRO A 104 -9.88 -15.76 13.98
C PRO A 104 -10.02 -16.54 12.66
N GLY A 105 -9.04 -17.38 12.32
CA GLY A 105 -8.95 -18.10 11.07
C GLY A 105 -8.21 -17.36 9.94
N SER A 106 -7.95 -16.07 10.08
CA SER A 106 -7.15 -15.33 9.10
C SER A 106 -5.65 -15.55 9.30
N THR A 107 -4.90 -15.52 8.20
CA THR A 107 -3.43 -15.56 8.23
C THR A 107 -2.87 -14.15 8.33
N VAL A 108 -1.89 -13.95 9.21
CA VAL A 108 -1.20 -12.64 9.31
C VAL A 108 -0.39 -12.40 8.04
N PRO A 109 -0.63 -11.32 7.28
CA PRO A 109 0.00 -11.03 5.99
C PRO A 109 1.53 -11.09 5.98
N GLU A 110 2.21 -10.63 7.05
CA GLU A 110 3.68 -10.70 7.16
C GLU A 110 4.21 -12.14 7.15
N SER A 111 3.40 -13.10 7.58
CA SER A 111 3.80 -14.51 7.66
C SER A 111 3.58 -15.28 6.36
N VAL A 112 2.88 -14.71 5.39
CA VAL A 112 2.62 -15.35 4.09
C VAL A 112 3.94 -15.56 3.33
N GLY A 113 4.17 -16.78 2.85
CA GLY A 113 5.42 -17.16 2.18
C GLY A 113 6.57 -17.55 3.14
N LYS A 114 6.29 -17.57 4.45
CA LYS A 114 7.13 -18.11 5.52
C LYS A 114 6.37 -19.24 6.20
N GLU A 115 6.55 -19.43 7.50
CA GLU A 115 5.65 -20.25 8.33
C GLU A 115 4.36 -19.46 8.60
N PRO A 116 3.22 -19.84 8.01
CA PRO A 116 1.99 -19.04 8.12
C PRO A 116 1.50 -19.00 9.58
N PHE A 117 1.28 -17.79 10.08
CA PHE A 117 0.69 -17.58 11.37
C PHE A 117 -0.81 -17.32 11.24
N VAL A 118 -1.62 -18.32 11.59
CA VAL A 118 -3.08 -18.25 11.57
C VAL A 118 -3.56 -17.80 12.95
N LEU A 119 -4.43 -16.80 12.98
CA LEU A 119 -4.99 -16.27 14.22
C LEU A 119 -6.10 -17.18 14.75
N GLU A 120 -6.16 -17.28 16.07
CA GLU A 120 -7.22 -17.96 16.79
C GLU A 120 -7.83 -17.01 17.83
N ALA A 121 -9.08 -17.29 18.23
CA ALA A 121 -9.64 -16.63 19.39
C ALA A 121 -8.85 -17.08 20.63
N ARG A 122 -8.32 -16.14 21.41
CA ARG A 122 -7.41 -16.42 22.50
C ARG A 122 -7.77 -15.65 23.76
N GLU A 123 -7.72 -16.31 24.89
CA GLU A 123 -7.83 -15.65 26.18
C GLU A 123 -6.50 -14.98 26.57
N LEU A 124 -6.58 -13.68 26.82
CA LEU A 124 -5.47 -12.84 27.26
C LEU A 124 -5.78 -12.30 28.65
N ARG A 125 -5.11 -12.84 29.68
CA ARG A 125 -5.26 -12.45 31.07
C ARG A 125 -6.73 -12.43 31.57
N GLY A 126 -7.53 -13.41 31.17
CA GLY A 126 -8.92 -13.55 31.58
C GLY A 126 -9.93 -12.86 30.64
N VAL A 127 -9.48 -12.23 29.56
CA VAL A 127 -10.36 -11.61 28.55
C VAL A 127 -10.13 -12.27 27.18
N VAL A 128 -11.21 -12.70 26.53
CA VAL A 128 -11.13 -13.32 25.21
C VAL A 128 -10.92 -12.26 24.14
N SER A 129 -9.88 -12.42 23.31
CA SER A 129 -9.65 -11.64 22.10
C SER A 129 -10.04 -12.45 20.87
N ASN A 130 -10.96 -11.93 20.08
CA ASN A 130 -11.34 -12.52 18.80
C ASN A 130 -10.53 -11.90 17.67
N GLY A 131 -9.32 -12.42 17.46
CA GLY A 131 -8.39 -11.90 16.46
C GLY A 131 -7.55 -10.73 16.95
N MET A 132 -7.09 -9.88 16.03
CA MET A 132 -6.07 -8.85 16.27
C MET A 132 -6.34 -7.59 15.44
N LEU A 133 -6.07 -6.42 16.03
CA LEU A 133 -5.95 -5.16 15.29
C LEU A 133 -4.50 -5.03 14.81
N ALA A 134 -4.30 -4.87 13.50
CA ALA A 134 -2.98 -5.01 12.90
C ALA A 134 -2.23 -3.68 12.78
N SER A 135 -0.90 -3.75 12.95
CA SER A 135 0.05 -2.72 12.57
C SER A 135 0.42 -2.81 11.10
N GLN A 136 1.13 -1.80 10.57
CA GLN A 136 1.66 -1.85 9.20
C GLN A 136 2.58 -3.05 8.96
N ARG A 137 3.34 -3.44 9.99
CA ARG A 137 4.26 -4.56 9.90
C ARG A 137 3.52 -5.89 9.73
N GLU A 138 2.51 -6.15 10.53
CA GLU A 138 1.72 -7.37 10.44
C GLU A 138 0.96 -7.47 9.11
N LEU A 139 0.59 -6.31 8.55
CA LEU A 139 -0.01 -6.21 7.22
C LEU A 139 1.03 -6.29 6.07
N ALA A 140 2.32 -6.45 6.36
CA ALA A 140 3.41 -6.44 5.36
C ALA A 140 3.43 -5.17 4.48
N LEU A 141 3.00 -4.02 5.03
CA LEU A 141 2.97 -2.73 4.34
C LEU A 141 4.14 -1.81 4.71
N GLY A 142 4.91 -2.15 5.73
CA GLY A 142 6.06 -1.40 6.23
C GLY A 142 6.63 -2.00 7.49
N ASP A 143 7.63 -1.35 8.09
CA ASP A 143 8.32 -1.84 9.30
C ASP A 143 7.73 -1.27 10.60
N ASN A 144 6.76 -0.33 10.49
CA ASN A 144 6.18 0.31 11.67
C ASN A 144 5.32 -0.67 12.49
N HIS A 145 5.69 -0.79 13.75
CA HIS A 145 5.04 -1.67 14.74
C HIS A 145 4.76 -0.94 16.08
N GLU A 146 4.87 0.38 16.10
CA GLU A 146 4.64 1.17 17.32
C GLU A 146 3.16 1.30 17.68
N GLY A 147 2.26 1.03 16.71
CA GLY A 147 0.82 1.09 16.90
C GLY A 147 0.08 0.34 15.80
N ILE A 148 -1.26 0.28 15.92
CA ILE A 148 -2.13 -0.26 14.86
C ILE A 148 -2.20 0.69 13.68
N LEU A 149 -2.47 0.15 12.50
CA LEU A 149 -2.73 0.92 11.29
C LEU A 149 -4.05 1.69 11.44
N GLU A 150 -4.00 3.00 11.35
CA GLU A 150 -5.19 3.85 11.23
C GLU A 150 -5.52 4.01 9.74
N ILE A 151 -6.71 3.60 9.33
CA ILE A 151 -7.13 3.69 7.92
C ILE A 151 -7.40 5.16 7.60
N ASP A 152 -6.69 5.70 6.64
CA ASP A 152 -6.72 7.10 6.21
C ASP A 152 -7.58 7.35 4.96
N GLN A 153 -8.23 6.30 4.46
CA GLN A 153 -9.12 6.34 3.30
C GLN A 153 -10.58 6.18 3.72
N PRO A 154 -11.52 6.72 2.93
CA PRO A 154 -12.94 6.41 3.14
C PRO A 154 -13.18 4.91 3.08
N ALA A 155 -13.75 4.36 4.15
CA ALA A 155 -14.03 2.93 4.27
C ALA A 155 -15.22 2.70 5.19
N GLU A 156 -15.92 1.58 5.00
CA GLU A 156 -17.05 1.17 5.82
C GLU A 156 -16.69 -0.10 6.63
N PRO A 157 -17.23 -0.26 7.84
CA PRO A 157 -17.10 -1.50 8.60
C PRO A 157 -17.57 -2.71 7.76
N GLY A 158 -16.77 -3.78 7.77
CA GLY A 158 -17.05 -4.99 7.01
C GLY A 158 -16.50 -5.02 5.59
N GLN A 159 -16.00 -3.91 5.08
CA GLN A 159 -15.32 -3.87 3.78
C GLN A 159 -14.02 -4.67 3.83
N ALA A 160 -13.67 -5.35 2.74
CA ALA A 160 -12.38 -6.00 2.65
C ALA A 160 -11.25 -4.94 2.66
N PHE A 161 -10.24 -5.16 3.50
CA PHE A 161 -9.10 -4.24 3.59
C PHE A 161 -8.38 -4.07 2.23
N ALA A 162 -8.29 -5.16 1.47
CA ALA A 162 -7.69 -5.14 0.14
C ALA A 162 -8.38 -4.16 -0.82
N ASP A 163 -9.69 -3.99 -0.73
CA ASP A 163 -10.45 -3.08 -1.60
C ASP A 163 -10.15 -1.61 -1.30
N VAL A 164 -9.94 -1.26 -0.01
CA VAL A 164 -9.67 0.11 0.42
C VAL A 164 -8.37 0.64 -0.17
N TYR A 165 -7.37 -0.22 -0.28
CA TYR A 165 -6.03 0.15 -0.75
C TYR A 165 -5.67 -0.46 -2.11
N LEU A 166 -6.65 -0.98 -2.85
CA LEU A 166 -6.47 -1.60 -4.18
C LEU A 166 -5.40 -2.70 -4.17
N LEU A 167 -5.38 -3.50 -3.09
CA LEU A 167 -4.43 -4.60 -2.90
C LEU A 167 -4.89 -5.91 -3.56
N ASP A 168 -6.13 -5.98 -4.04
CA ASP A 168 -6.58 -7.07 -4.93
C ASP A 168 -6.02 -6.82 -6.34
N ASP A 169 -4.74 -7.13 -6.49
CA ASP A 169 -3.93 -6.80 -7.65
C ASP A 169 -2.88 -7.88 -7.93
N TYR A 170 -2.27 -7.80 -9.09
CA TYR A 170 -1.12 -8.63 -9.50
C TYR A 170 0.12 -7.77 -9.66
N VAL A 171 1.21 -8.17 -9.01
CA VAL A 171 2.56 -7.65 -9.30
C VAL A 171 3.20 -8.53 -10.35
N ILE A 172 3.61 -7.92 -11.46
CA ILE A 172 4.29 -8.58 -12.58
C ILE A 172 5.74 -8.11 -12.58
N GLU A 173 6.67 -9.05 -12.46
CA GLU A 173 8.11 -8.75 -12.54
C GLU A 173 8.64 -9.10 -13.94
N ILE A 174 9.08 -8.06 -14.65
CA ILE A 174 9.55 -8.16 -16.04
C ILE A 174 11.08 -7.99 -16.05
N GLU A 175 11.80 -8.91 -16.72
CA GLU A 175 13.22 -8.78 -16.99
C GLU A 175 13.47 -7.61 -17.94
N ASN A 176 14.24 -6.63 -17.49
CA ASN A 176 14.43 -5.38 -18.25
C ASN A 176 15.70 -5.37 -19.14
N LYS A 177 16.54 -6.40 -19.10
CA LYS A 177 17.74 -6.46 -19.93
C LYS A 177 17.42 -6.48 -21.43
N MET A 178 16.25 -7.02 -21.79
CA MET A 178 15.82 -7.15 -23.19
C MET A 178 15.50 -5.79 -23.83
N PHE A 179 15.13 -4.79 -23.05
CA PHE A 179 14.72 -3.48 -23.56
C PHE A 179 15.52 -2.30 -22.98
N THR A 180 16.81 -2.52 -22.71
CA THR A 180 17.73 -1.44 -22.25
C THR A 180 17.82 -0.26 -23.22
N HIS A 181 17.53 -0.48 -24.49
CA HIS A 181 17.43 0.54 -25.53
C HIS A 181 16.10 1.34 -25.49
N ARG A 182 15.16 0.94 -24.62
CA ARG A 182 13.84 1.54 -24.45
C ARG A 182 13.69 2.12 -23.03
N PRO A 183 14.33 3.27 -22.73
CA PRO A 183 14.28 3.86 -21.39
C PRO A 183 12.86 4.23 -20.94
N ASP A 184 11.96 4.47 -21.90
CA ASP A 184 10.54 4.70 -21.63
C ASP A 184 9.85 3.50 -20.95
N CYS A 185 10.31 2.28 -21.22
CA CYS A 185 9.75 1.05 -20.63
C CYS A 185 10.31 0.73 -19.23
N PHE A 186 11.14 1.60 -18.63
CA PHE A 186 11.61 1.46 -17.25
C PHE A 186 10.63 2.08 -16.21
N GLY A 187 9.44 2.43 -16.64
CA GLY A 187 8.38 2.98 -15.79
C GLY A 187 7.00 2.54 -16.23
N ILE A 188 6.02 2.74 -15.33
CA ILE A 188 4.63 2.29 -15.51
C ILE A 188 4.02 2.82 -16.81
N LEU A 189 4.23 4.11 -17.14
CA LEU A 189 3.65 4.73 -18.33
C LEU A 189 4.13 4.09 -19.64
N GLY A 190 5.42 3.81 -19.74
CA GLY A 190 5.97 3.18 -20.95
C GLY A 190 5.47 1.75 -21.10
N VAL A 191 5.44 0.99 -20.01
CA VAL A 191 4.89 -0.39 -20.03
C VAL A 191 3.39 -0.39 -20.33
N ALA A 192 2.61 0.53 -19.76
CA ALA A 192 1.19 0.64 -20.08
C ALA A 192 0.96 0.95 -21.57
N ARG A 193 1.80 1.80 -22.18
CA ARG A 193 1.77 2.08 -23.62
C ARG A 193 2.07 0.84 -24.46
N GLU A 194 3.08 0.06 -24.05
CA GLU A 194 3.41 -1.20 -24.75
C GLU A 194 2.27 -2.21 -24.60
N ILE A 195 1.69 -2.36 -23.41
CA ILE A 195 0.56 -3.25 -23.19
C ILE A 195 -0.64 -2.82 -24.02
N ALA A 196 -0.91 -1.52 -24.12
CA ALA A 196 -1.97 -0.99 -25.00
C ALA A 196 -1.72 -1.41 -26.47
N GLY A 197 -0.47 -1.28 -26.96
CA GLY A 197 -0.10 -1.73 -28.30
C GLY A 197 -0.24 -3.24 -28.49
N ILE A 198 0.24 -4.03 -27.54
CA ILE A 198 0.19 -5.50 -27.54
C ILE A 198 -1.26 -6.02 -27.52
N THR A 199 -2.15 -5.33 -26.81
CA THR A 199 -3.56 -5.73 -26.67
C THR A 199 -4.47 -5.09 -27.70
N GLY A 200 -3.97 -4.12 -28.48
CA GLY A 200 -4.77 -3.36 -29.46
C GLY A 200 -5.74 -2.38 -28.80
N LYS A 201 -5.45 -1.95 -27.58
CA LYS A 201 -6.26 -0.99 -26.80
C LYS A 201 -5.70 0.42 -26.93
N GLN A 202 -6.51 1.40 -26.52
CA GLN A 202 -6.08 2.81 -26.49
C GLN A 202 -5.23 3.05 -25.23
N PHE A 203 -4.10 3.76 -25.40
CA PHE A 203 -3.34 4.34 -24.29
C PHE A 203 -3.86 5.74 -23.99
N VAL A 204 -4.14 6.03 -22.73
CA VAL A 204 -4.55 7.34 -22.25
C VAL A 204 -3.39 7.94 -21.45
N SER A 205 -2.81 9.02 -21.99
CA SER A 205 -1.74 9.74 -21.29
C SER A 205 -2.32 10.54 -20.13
N PRO A 206 -1.71 10.49 -18.94
CA PRO A 206 -2.18 11.29 -17.82
C PRO A 206 -1.98 12.81 -18.07
N ASP A 207 -2.90 13.62 -17.59
CA ASP A 207 -2.88 15.08 -17.78
C ASP A 207 -1.62 15.73 -17.20
N TRP A 208 -1.13 15.22 -16.07
CA TRP A 208 0.08 15.73 -15.42
C TRP A 208 1.37 15.47 -16.20
N TYR A 209 1.37 14.54 -17.16
CA TYR A 209 2.50 14.24 -18.03
C TYR A 209 2.63 15.26 -19.17
N GLN A 210 1.57 15.99 -19.47
CA GLN A 210 1.59 17.03 -20.48
C GLN A 210 2.08 18.35 -19.86
N PRO A 211 2.96 19.10 -20.52
CA PRO A 211 3.38 20.39 -19.99
C PRO A 211 2.17 21.32 -19.93
N SER A 212 1.63 21.50 -18.73
CA SER A 212 0.66 22.55 -18.46
C SER A 212 1.38 23.86 -18.36
N PRO A 213 1.10 24.86 -19.20
CA PRO A 213 1.62 26.18 -19.00
C PRO A 213 0.99 26.77 -17.73
N GLY A 214 1.76 26.98 -16.68
CA GLY A 214 1.41 27.89 -15.63
C GLY A 214 0.95 27.32 -14.29
N VAL A 215 1.43 26.15 -13.86
CA VAL A 215 1.07 25.59 -12.52
C VAL A 215 2.03 26.00 -11.40
N ILE A 216 3.11 26.72 -11.68
CA ILE A 216 3.96 27.26 -10.63
C ILE A 216 3.58 28.71 -10.43
N ASP A 217 2.67 28.95 -9.49
CA ASP A 217 2.48 30.27 -8.93
C ASP A 217 3.72 30.58 -8.07
N ALA A 218 4.72 31.15 -8.72
CA ALA A 218 5.91 31.59 -8.02
C ALA A 218 5.51 32.79 -7.15
N SER A 219 5.15 32.56 -5.88
CA SER A 219 5.00 33.65 -4.95
C SER A 219 6.32 34.43 -4.93
N ALA A 220 6.25 35.75 -5.12
CA ALA A 220 7.38 36.62 -5.32
C ALA A 220 8.38 36.64 -4.14
N ASP A 221 8.01 36.01 -3.03
CA ASP A 221 8.74 36.08 -1.76
C ASP A 221 9.80 34.99 -1.58
N LEU A 222 9.77 33.93 -2.37
CA LEU A 222 10.76 32.85 -2.33
C LEU A 222 11.77 32.98 -3.46
N ARG A 223 12.83 33.76 -3.23
CA ARG A 223 13.90 33.96 -4.19
C ARG A 223 15.02 32.93 -3.97
N LEU A 224 15.45 32.29 -5.06
CA LEU A 224 16.65 31.45 -5.10
C LEU A 224 17.62 32.05 -6.10
N GLU A 225 18.79 32.46 -5.66
CA GLU A 225 19.92 32.77 -6.54
C GLU A 225 20.67 31.49 -6.89
N ILE A 226 20.80 31.23 -8.19
CA ILE A 226 21.54 30.07 -8.68
C ILE A 226 22.72 30.58 -9.52
N THR A 227 23.94 30.23 -9.11
CA THR A 227 25.15 30.46 -9.87
C THR A 227 25.60 29.13 -10.45
N ASN A 228 25.66 29.00 -11.77
CA ASN A 228 26.20 27.83 -12.45
C ASN A 228 27.66 28.08 -12.81
N GLU A 229 28.57 27.48 -12.05
CA GLU A 229 30.02 27.60 -12.29
C GLU A 229 30.55 26.64 -13.38
N LEU A 230 29.74 25.68 -13.80
CA LEU A 230 30.09 24.63 -14.77
C LEU A 230 29.07 24.52 -15.91
N PRO A 231 28.79 25.60 -16.65
CA PRO A 231 27.70 25.62 -17.63
C PRO A 231 27.91 24.65 -18.80
N GLU A 232 29.15 24.30 -19.12
CA GLU A 232 29.47 23.33 -20.19
C GLU A 232 29.11 21.89 -19.75
N LEU A 233 29.29 21.55 -18.48
CA LEU A 233 28.99 20.22 -17.92
C LEU A 233 27.54 20.10 -17.48
N VAL A 234 26.95 21.20 -17.02
CA VAL A 234 25.57 21.26 -16.54
C VAL A 234 24.82 22.34 -17.32
N PRO A 235 24.47 22.06 -18.58
CA PRO A 235 23.86 23.09 -19.45
C PRO A 235 22.46 23.49 -19.01
N ARG A 236 21.82 22.67 -18.18
CA ARG A 236 20.48 22.95 -17.63
C ARG A 236 20.37 22.49 -16.18
N PHE A 237 19.98 23.39 -15.31
CA PHE A 237 19.66 23.13 -13.92
C PHE A 237 18.32 23.80 -13.59
N SER A 238 17.40 23.04 -13.00
CA SER A 238 16.10 23.54 -12.56
C SER A 238 15.99 23.39 -11.05
N ALA A 239 15.50 24.44 -10.38
CA ALA A 239 15.28 24.41 -8.93
C ALA A 239 13.96 25.07 -8.59
N ILE A 240 13.32 24.60 -7.54
CA ILE A 240 12.08 25.12 -6.97
C ILE A 240 12.31 25.37 -5.49
N THR A 241 11.91 26.54 -5.02
CA THR A 241 11.88 26.86 -3.59
C THR A 241 10.51 26.53 -3.01
N MET A 242 10.50 25.98 -1.81
CA MET A 242 9.27 25.66 -1.08
C MET A 242 9.39 26.17 0.34
N SER A 243 8.30 26.79 0.87
CA SER A 243 8.19 27.18 2.28
C SER A 243 7.21 26.23 3.00
N ASP A 244 7.20 26.36 4.33
CA ASP A 244 6.25 25.66 5.21
C ASP A 244 6.29 24.13 5.09
N VAL A 245 7.44 23.59 4.69
CA VAL A 245 7.65 22.14 4.59
C VAL A 245 7.76 21.55 5.98
N SER A 246 6.88 20.61 6.30
CA SER A 246 6.93 19.81 7.51
C SER A 246 7.21 18.35 7.19
N LEU A 247 8.19 17.75 7.85
CA LEU A 247 8.47 16.32 7.72
C LEU A 247 7.36 15.53 8.44
N ARG A 248 6.70 14.67 7.71
CA ARG A 248 5.68 13.75 8.23
C ARG A 248 5.88 12.38 7.57
N PRO A 249 5.42 11.29 8.20
CA PRO A 249 5.26 10.02 7.51
C PRO A 249 4.38 10.22 6.27
N SER A 250 4.70 9.53 5.21
CA SER A 250 3.85 9.54 4.01
C SER A 250 2.44 9.03 4.37
N PRO A 251 1.37 9.49 3.71
CA PRO A 251 0.05 8.91 3.87
C PRO A 251 0.06 7.40 3.63
N VAL A 252 -0.79 6.66 4.33
CA VAL A 252 -0.79 5.18 4.27
C VAL A 252 -1.00 4.70 2.84
N TRP A 253 -1.91 5.30 2.08
CA TRP A 253 -2.16 4.94 0.68
C TRP A 253 -0.89 5.02 -0.19
N LEU A 254 -0.04 6.04 0.03
CA LEU A 254 1.21 6.19 -0.71
C LEU A 254 2.25 5.16 -0.28
N GLN A 255 2.33 4.86 1.03
CA GLN A 255 3.21 3.81 1.54
C GLN A 255 2.82 2.45 0.95
N VAL A 256 1.51 2.14 0.91
CA VAL A 256 0.97 0.93 0.31
C VAL A 256 1.33 0.87 -1.18
N TYR A 257 1.05 1.92 -1.93
CA TYR A 257 1.36 1.98 -3.36
C TYR A 257 2.85 1.75 -3.64
N LEU A 258 3.73 2.41 -2.90
CA LEU A 258 5.18 2.25 -3.04
C LEU A 258 5.67 0.86 -2.61
N SER A 259 5.05 0.24 -1.61
CA SER A 259 5.41 -1.10 -1.14
C SER A 259 5.22 -2.17 -2.22
N GLN A 260 4.22 -2.02 -3.07
CA GLN A 260 3.93 -2.94 -4.18
C GLN A 260 5.03 -2.92 -5.25
N ALA A 261 5.66 -1.78 -5.48
CA ALA A 261 6.71 -1.59 -6.48
C ALA A 261 8.13 -1.87 -5.94
N ARG A 262 8.31 -2.12 -4.63
CA ARG A 262 9.64 -2.38 -4.07
C ARG A 262 10.22 -3.68 -4.62
N PRO A 263 11.44 -3.66 -5.20
CA PRO A 263 12.19 -4.88 -5.39
C PRO A 263 12.41 -5.54 -4.02
N LYS A 264 12.46 -6.88 -3.96
CA LYS A 264 12.94 -7.59 -2.75
C LYS A 264 14.39 -7.16 -2.52
N VAL A 265 14.59 -6.06 -1.81
CA VAL A 265 15.91 -5.65 -1.34
C VAL A 265 16.21 -6.56 -0.16
N ASP A 266 17.30 -7.31 -0.28
CA ASP A 266 17.90 -8.10 0.80
C ASP A 266 17.85 -7.28 2.09
N GLN A 267 17.27 -7.83 3.16
CA GLN A 267 16.87 -7.12 4.39
C GLN A 267 18.01 -6.39 5.14
N GLN A 268 19.23 -6.37 4.61
CA GLN A 268 20.38 -5.78 5.27
C GLN A 268 20.74 -4.35 4.84
N ARG A 269 20.06 -3.69 3.89
CA ARG A 269 20.51 -2.37 3.38
C ARG A 269 19.44 -1.31 3.12
N SER A 270 18.23 -1.41 3.55
CA SER A 270 17.26 -0.32 3.33
C SER A 270 16.89 0.42 4.61
N ARG A 271 17.86 1.14 5.21
CA ARG A 271 17.51 2.43 5.81
C ARG A 271 17.37 3.44 4.66
N PHE A 272 16.42 3.26 3.80
CA PHE A 272 15.88 4.36 3.02
C PHE A 272 15.11 5.22 4.02
N ASP A 273 15.70 6.35 4.30
CA ASP A 273 15.08 7.42 5.05
C ASP A 273 13.70 7.70 4.41
N GLU A 274 12.62 7.54 5.16
CA GLU A 274 11.23 7.77 4.72
C GLU A 274 10.96 9.23 4.31
N ARG A 275 12.02 9.97 4.08
CA ARG A 275 12.07 11.41 3.80
C ARG A 275 12.20 11.75 2.32
N PHE A 276 11.99 10.81 1.41
CA PHE A 276 11.95 11.14 -0.01
C PHE A 276 10.57 11.63 -0.41
N ILE A 277 10.49 12.93 -0.67
CA ILE A 277 9.39 13.52 -1.43
C ILE A 277 9.55 13.00 -2.86
N CYS A 278 8.74 12.02 -3.23
CA CYS A 278 8.62 11.59 -4.63
C CYS A 278 7.78 12.62 -5.38
N TRP A 279 8.35 13.14 -6.44
CA TRP A 279 7.69 13.96 -7.47
C TRP A 279 7.04 13.04 -8.51
#